data_5fcacea903354d5afbf9ee2feb14d18f
#
_entry.id   5fcacea903354d5afbf9ee2feb14d18f
#
_cell.length_a   1.000
_cell.length_b   1.000
_cell.length_c   1.000
_cell.angle_alpha   90.00
_cell.angle_beta   90.00
_cell.angle_gamma   90.00
#
_symmetry.space_group_name_H-M   'P 1'
#
loop_
_entity.id
_entity.type
_entity.pdbx_description
1 polymer ?
#
loop_
_entity_poly.entity_id
_entity_poly.type
_entity_poly.pdbx_seq_one_letter_code
_entity_poly.pdbx_strand_id
1 'polypeptide(L)'
;MTALQQLPLMDGTSLTHYLCPRQEAEGFEEFMALIEIPNVSNSDTTISADGRGRFAVIGEAIVAVDLINTAAAPGSAVADDLLRADRDAEAWWRVERARVPAGDVPDIRALRRLRSALRELVEALVDGGPIPEAAVSDLNFFMQSAPASTRLQLTGTGFRTETHWHREFGGNPRLAFIATQAAEFLSDPSKASRLRRCANPACSMIFIAVNSRRSWCVPGVCGNRVRVARYHRRAGTA
;
A
#
# COMPACT_ATOMS: atom_id res chain seq x y z
N MET A 1 -54.81 -9.59 -20.42
CA MET A 1 -54.53 -8.91 -21.70
C MET A 1 -53.67 -7.72 -21.36
N THR A 2 -52.37 -7.86 -21.47
CA THR A 2 -51.40 -6.89 -20.98
C THR A 2 -50.45 -6.54 -22.13
N ALA A 3 -50.43 -5.27 -22.49
CA ALA A 3 -49.65 -4.74 -23.60
C ALA A 3 -48.14 -4.73 -23.25
N LEU A 4 -47.35 -5.47 -24.03
CA LEU A 4 -45.90 -5.33 -24.11
C LEU A 4 -45.63 -4.14 -25.05
N GLN A 5 -45.12 -3.04 -24.48
CA GLN A 5 -44.58 -1.92 -25.25
C GLN A 5 -43.17 -2.25 -25.72
N GLN A 6 -43.01 -2.32 -27.03
CA GLN A 6 -41.73 -2.47 -27.74
C GLN A 6 -40.85 -1.24 -27.53
N LEU A 7 -39.63 -1.45 -27.10
CA LEU A 7 -38.55 -0.45 -27.15
C LEU A 7 -37.96 -0.40 -28.56
N PRO A 8 -37.68 0.79 -29.12
CA PRO A 8 -37.05 0.92 -30.43
C PRO A 8 -35.59 0.57 -30.41
N LEU A 9 -35.16 -0.16 -31.47
CA LEU A 9 -33.78 -0.39 -31.82
C LEU A 9 -33.10 0.94 -32.12
N MET A 10 -32.05 1.28 -31.38
CA MET A 10 -31.18 2.41 -31.66
C MET A 10 -30.06 1.97 -32.59
N ASP A 11 -29.96 2.64 -33.72
CA ASP A 11 -28.94 2.50 -34.75
C ASP A 11 -27.52 2.84 -34.20
N GLY A 12 -26.56 2.05 -34.70
CA GLY A 12 -25.15 2.25 -34.36
C GLY A 12 -24.59 3.55 -34.91
N THR A 13 -24.37 4.49 -34.01
CA THR A 13 -23.44 5.62 -34.26
C THR A 13 -22.85 6.13 -32.94
N SER A 14 -21.54 6.05 -32.87
CA SER A 14 -20.63 6.90 -32.06
C SER A 14 -20.69 6.80 -30.54
N LEU A 15 -19.90 5.88 -30.00
CA LEU A 15 -19.40 5.89 -28.61
C LEU A 15 -18.22 6.88 -28.47
N THR A 16 -18.47 8.15 -28.66
CA THR A 16 -17.55 9.24 -28.28
C THR A 16 -18.37 10.31 -27.61
N HIS A 17 -18.30 10.40 -26.31
CA HIS A 17 -18.65 11.44 -25.36
C HIS A 17 -19.47 10.92 -24.16
N TYR A 18 -18.84 10.09 -23.33
CA TYR A 18 -19.09 10.17 -21.90
C TYR A 18 -17.82 10.67 -21.24
N LEU A 19 -17.55 11.94 -21.41
CA LEU A 19 -16.67 12.68 -20.52
C LEU A 19 -17.40 12.80 -19.19
N CYS A 20 -16.91 12.08 -18.20
CA CYS A 20 -17.23 12.30 -16.81
C CYS A 20 -16.90 13.76 -16.48
N PRO A 21 -17.82 14.57 -15.94
CA PRO A 21 -17.48 15.91 -15.49
C PRO A 21 -16.38 15.81 -14.43
N ARG A 22 -15.37 16.64 -14.56
CA ARG A 22 -14.40 16.92 -13.49
C ARG A 22 -15.19 17.29 -12.24
N GLN A 23 -15.37 16.34 -11.34
CA GLN A 23 -15.72 16.65 -9.96
C GLN A 23 -14.41 16.91 -9.24
N GLU A 24 -14.37 18.10 -8.69
CA GLU A 24 -13.26 18.74 -8.02
C GLU A 24 -12.73 17.92 -6.85
N ALA A 25 -11.43 18.08 -6.58
CA ALA A 25 -10.62 17.35 -5.61
C ALA A 25 -11.04 17.50 -4.13
N GLU A 26 -12.14 18.18 -3.83
CA GLU A 26 -12.56 18.48 -2.46
C GLU A 26 -13.15 17.29 -1.70
N GLY A 27 -13.68 16.26 -2.38
CA GLY A 27 -14.26 15.08 -1.73
C GLY A 27 -13.23 14.03 -1.25
N PHE A 28 -11.99 14.11 -1.73
CA PHE A 28 -10.95 13.12 -1.42
C PHE A 28 -10.26 13.38 -0.08
N GLU A 29 -10.04 14.64 0.28
CA GLU A 29 -9.48 15.00 1.59
C GLU A 29 -10.45 14.64 2.73
N GLU A 30 -11.75 14.79 2.48
CA GLU A 30 -12.79 14.42 3.44
C GLU A 30 -12.94 12.90 3.60
N PHE A 31 -12.74 12.11 2.55
CA PHE A 31 -12.71 10.65 2.61
C PHE A 31 -11.49 10.11 3.39
N MET A 32 -10.33 10.76 3.26
CA MET A 32 -9.12 10.42 4.04
C MET A 32 -9.19 10.91 5.49
N ALA A 33 -9.99 11.96 5.77
CA ALA A 33 -10.21 12.45 7.12
C ALA A 33 -11.17 11.58 7.94
N LEU A 34 -12.00 10.76 7.30
CA LEU A 34 -12.93 9.82 7.96
C LEU A 34 -12.29 8.49 8.35
N ILE A 35 -11.12 8.18 7.82
CA ILE A 35 -10.25 7.17 8.41
C ILE A 35 -9.46 7.93 9.48
N GLU A 36 -9.89 7.85 10.75
CA GLU A 36 -9.03 8.22 11.88
C GLU A 36 -7.78 7.33 11.85
N ILE A 37 -6.81 7.73 11.02
CA ILE A 37 -5.45 7.23 11.12
C ILE A 37 -4.93 7.89 12.40
N PRO A 38 -4.63 7.13 13.45
CA PRO A 38 -4.04 7.72 14.65
C PRO A 38 -2.82 8.50 14.17
N ASN A 39 -2.78 9.78 14.52
CA ASN A 39 -1.72 10.71 14.18
C ASN A 39 -0.41 10.17 14.78
N VAL A 40 0.28 9.33 14.01
CA VAL A 40 1.58 8.79 14.39
C VAL A 40 2.56 9.95 14.28
N SER A 41 2.80 10.57 15.42
CA SER A 41 3.80 11.63 15.53
C SER A 41 5.11 11.14 14.95
N ASN A 42 5.80 12.02 14.25
CA ASN A 42 7.03 11.80 13.45
C ASN A 42 8.24 11.24 14.24
N SER A 43 8.06 10.81 15.49
CA SER A 43 9.10 10.28 16.38
C SER A 43 9.04 8.79 16.64
N ASP A 44 7.92 8.12 16.34
CA ASP A 44 7.77 6.69 16.62
C ASP A 44 7.93 5.85 15.35
N THR A 45 9.20 5.57 15.03
CA THR A 45 9.55 4.44 14.19
C THR A 45 9.29 3.20 15.04
N THR A 46 8.07 2.69 14.99
CA THR A 46 7.72 1.46 15.70
C THR A 46 8.38 0.30 14.98
N ILE A 47 9.61 0.00 15.39
CA ILE A 47 10.16 -1.34 15.18
C ILE A 47 9.26 -2.22 16.04
N SER A 48 8.44 -3.00 15.38
CA SER A 48 7.43 -3.92 15.87
C SER A 48 7.29 -4.06 17.39
N ALA A 49 6.13 -3.74 17.92
CA ALA A 49 5.77 -3.83 19.34
C ALA A 49 5.66 -5.28 19.89
N ASP A 50 6.01 -6.33 19.13
CA ASP A 50 6.07 -7.71 19.63
C ASP A 50 7.37 -8.03 20.39
N GLY A 51 8.17 -7.01 20.65
CA GLY A 51 9.43 -7.13 21.42
C GLY A 51 10.57 -7.87 20.71
N ARG A 52 10.39 -8.26 19.44
CA ARG A 52 11.39 -9.02 18.66
C ARG A 52 11.88 -8.33 17.40
N GLY A 53 11.39 -7.16 17.08
CA GLY A 53 11.88 -6.32 15.98
C GLY A 53 11.85 -6.98 14.57
N ARG A 54 10.95 -7.94 14.35
CA ARG A 54 10.98 -8.81 13.17
C ARG A 54 10.47 -8.09 11.91
N PHE A 55 9.46 -7.26 12.05
CA PHE A 55 8.91 -6.50 10.93
C PHE A 55 9.27 -5.02 11.07
N ALA A 56 9.87 -4.47 10.04
CA ALA A 56 10.08 -3.04 9.96
C ALA A 56 8.80 -2.39 9.43
N VAL A 57 7.89 -2.07 10.33
CA VAL A 57 6.75 -1.18 10.02
C VAL A 57 7.27 0.24 10.15
N ILE A 58 7.40 0.91 9.00
CA ILE A 58 7.94 2.27 8.96
C ILE A 58 6.85 3.31 9.25
N GLY A 59 5.61 2.84 9.48
CA GLY A 59 4.45 3.69 9.77
C GLY A 59 4.08 4.58 8.58
N GLU A 60 4.39 4.15 7.37
CA GLU A 60 4.07 4.89 6.16
C GLU A 60 2.54 4.90 5.91
N ALA A 61 2.07 5.90 5.19
CA ALA A 61 0.64 6.11 4.97
C ALA A 61 -0.06 4.92 4.29
N ILE A 62 0.67 4.08 3.55
CA ILE A 62 0.13 2.91 2.86
C ILE A 62 0.77 1.61 3.36
N VAL A 63 -0.09 0.62 3.66
CA VAL A 63 0.32 -0.72 4.12
C VAL A 63 1.13 -1.48 3.06
N ALA A 64 0.91 -1.15 1.78
CA ALA A 64 1.65 -1.73 0.67
C ALA A 64 3.17 -1.55 0.80
N VAL A 65 3.66 -0.41 1.31
CA VAL A 65 5.09 -0.17 1.53
C VAL A 65 5.63 -1.05 2.64
N ASP A 66 4.88 -1.24 3.72
CA ASP A 66 5.27 -2.14 4.80
C ASP A 66 5.26 -3.60 4.32
N LEU A 67 4.31 -3.98 3.46
CA LEU A 67 4.25 -5.32 2.86
C LEU A 67 5.48 -5.61 1.97
N ILE A 68 5.85 -4.73 1.05
CA ILE A 68 7.04 -4.95 0.21
C ILE A 68 8.32 -5.03 1.03
N ASN A 69 8.39 -4.34 2.15
CA ASN A 69 9.53 -4.34 3.06
C ASN A 69 9.62 -5.61 3.93
N THR A 70 8.64 -6.51 3.89
CA THR A 70 8.77 -7.84 4.49
C THR A 70 9.76 -8.76 3.75
N ALA A 71 10.16 -8.40 2.53
CA ALA A 71 11.25 -9.03 1.78
C ALA A 71 12.55 -8.20 1.84
N ALA A 72 12.73 -7.38 2.88
CA ALA A 72 13.87 -6.51 3.06
C ALA A 72 14.13 -6.31 4.56
N ALA A 73 15.35 -6.03 4.94
CA ALA A 73 15.69 -5.71 6.32
C ALA A 73 16.43 -4.37 6.42
N PRO A 74 16.13 -3.52 7.40
CA PRO A 74 16.86 -2.28 7.61
C PRO A 74 18.33 -2.54 7.83
N GLY A 75 19.18 -1.98 6.97
CA GLY A 75 20.64 -2.15 7.06
C GLY A 75 21.16 -3.53 6.63
N SER A 76 20.37 -4.30 5.87
CA SER A 76 20.81 -5.52 5.20
C SER A 76 20.67 -5.38 3.69
N ALA A 77 21.75 -5.70 2.96
CA ALA A 77 21.73 -5.78 1.50
C ALA A 77 21.10 -7.10 1.00
N VAL A 78 21.05 -8.11 1.87
CA VAL A 78 20.41 -9.39 1.57
C VAL A 78 18.95 -9.29 1.96
N ALA A 79 18.07 -9.48 0.98
CA ALA A 79 16.64 -9.57 1.23
C ALA A 79 16.36 -10.84 2.04
N ASP A 80 16.02 -10.68 3.31
CA ASP A 80 15.52 -11.77 4.14
C ASP A 80 13.99 -11.80 4.01
N ASP A 81 13.44 -12.93 3.57
CA ASP A 81 11.98 -13.08 3.48
C ASP A 81 11.41 -13.32 4.89
N LEU A 82 10.72 -12.30 5.39
CA LEU A 82 10.10 -12.36 6.72
C LEU A 82 8.75 -13.09 6.73
N LEU A 83 8.17 -13.35 5.55
CA LEU A 83 6.92 -14.11 5.39
C LEU A 83 7.23 -15.53 4.91
N ARG A 84 7.84 -16.38 5.75
CA ARG A 84 8.28 -17.73 5.38
C ARG A 84 7.20 -18.78 5.56
N ALA A 85 6.30 -18.60 6.52
CA ALA A 85 5.25 -19.53 6.90
C ALA A 85 3.97 -18.77 7.31
N ASP A 86 2.85 -19.47 7.41
CA ASP A 86 1.56 -18.88 7.77
C ASP A 86 1.61 -18.10 9.09
N ARG A 87 2.32 -18.65 10.11
CA ARG A 87 2.56 -17.95 11.37
C ARG A 87 3.23 -16.59 11.22
N ASP A 88 4.04 -16.41 10.17
CA ASP A 88 4.72 -15.16 9.88
C ASP A 88 3.74 -14.14 9.28
N ALA A 89 2.86 -14.62 8.40
CA ALA A 89 1.77 -13.81 7.86
C ALA A 89 0.80 -13.39 8.98
N GLU A 90 0.40 -14.31 9.86
CA GLU A 90 -0.44 -13.99 11.04
C GLU A 90 0.22 -12.93 11.94
N ALA A 91 1.53 -13.06 12.19
CA ALA A 91 2.26 -12.09 12.98
C ALA A 91 2.29 -10.70 12.31
N TRP A 92 2.50 -10.65 11.00
CA TRP A 92 2.47 -9.41 10.23
C TRP A 92 1.07 -8.77 10.25
N TRP A 93 0.01 -9.55 9.99
CA TRP A 93 -1.36 -9.05 10.05
C TRP A 93 -1.76 -8.53 11.44
N ARG A 94 -1.19 -9.09 12.49
CA ARG A 94 -1.44 -8.60 13.87
C ARG A 94 -0.84 -7.20 14.06
N VAL A 95 0.30 -6.93 13.46
CA VAL A 95 0.92 -5.59 13.47
C VAL A 95 0.07 -4.60 12.67
N GLU A 96 -0.40 -5.00 11.49
CA GLU A 96 -1.16 -4.13 10.59
C GLU A 96 -2.66 -4.02 10.89
N ARG A 97 -3.15 -4.74 11.89
CA ARG A 97 -4.61 -4.91 12.15
C ARG A 97 -5.41 -3.63 12.27
N ALA A 98 -4.80 -2.54 12.75
CA ALA A 98 -5.45 -1.24 12.91
C ALA A 98 -5.55 -0.46 11.59
N ARG A 99 -4.81 -0.87 10.56
CA ARG A 99 -4.68 -0.18 9.27
C ARG A 99 -5.33 -0.91 8.11
N VAL A 100 -5.90 -2.10 8.36
CA VAL A 100 -6.53 -2.94 7.35
C VAL A 100 -7.96 -3.32 7.76
N PRO A 101 -8.84 -3.66 6.80
CA PRO A 101 -10.19 -4.13 7.13
C PRO A 101 -10.18 -5.35 8.06
N ALA A 102 -11.21 -5.45 8.90
CA ALA A 102 -11.44 -6.65 9.67
C ALA A 102 -11.77 -7.85 8.76
N GLY A 103 -11.30 -9.04 9.14
CA GLY A 103 -11.56 -10.25 8.36
C GLY A 103 -10.51 -11.33 8.57
N ASP A 104 -10.64 -12.40 7.79
CA ASP A 104 -9.77 -13.56 7.87
C ASP A 104 -8.35 -13.24 7.39
N VAL A 105 -7.37 -13.93 7.97
CA VAL A 105 -5.99 -13.86 7.50
C VAL A 105 -5.93 -14.51 6.11
N PRO A 106 -5.46 -13.79 5.08
CA PRO A 106 -5.34 -14.36 3.75
C PRO A 106 -4.24 -15.43 3.68
N ASP A 107 -4.38 -16.31 2.71
CA ASP A 107 -3.34 -17.31 2.38
C ASP A 107 -1.99 -16.63 2.12
N ILE A 108 -0.92 -17.22 2.64
CA ILE A 108 0.43 -16.65 2.53
C ILE A 108 0.93 -16.57 1.09
N ARG A 109 0.50 -17.48 0.21
CA ARG A 109 0.90 -17.46 -1.21
C ARG A 109 0.27 -16.27 -1.92
N ALA A 110 -1.01 -15.99 -1.63
CA ALA A 110 -1.70 -14.83 -2.14
C ALA A 110 -1.06 -13.52 -1.63
N LEU A 111 -0.70 -13.47 -0.35
CA LEU A 111 0.01 -12.33 0.25
C LEU A 111 1.38 -12.11 -0.41
N ARG A 112 2.16 -13.17 -0.61
CA ARG A 112 3.46 -13.08 -1.31
C ARG A 112 3.32 -12.68 -2.77
N ARG A 113 2.28 -13.17 -3.49
CA ARG A 113 2.00 -12.78 -4.87
C ARG A 113 1.71 -11.28 -4.95
N LEU A 114 0.82 -10.77 -4.08
CA LEU A 114 0.56 -9.33 -4.00
C LEU A 114 1.83 -8.54 -3.69
N ARG A 115 2.63 -8.98 -2.71
CA ARG A 115 3.91 -8.36 -2.36
C ARG A 115 4.86 -8.29 -3.55
N SER A 116 5.00 -9.38 -4.31
CA SER A 116 5.89 -9.42 -5.48
C SER A 116 5.45 -8.43 -6.54
N ALA A 117 4.16 -8.42 -6.89
CA ALA A 117 3.61 -7.47 -7.86
C ALA A 117 3.83 -6.01 -7.41
N LEU A 118 3.52 -5.70 -6.16
CA LEU A 118 3.74 -4.35 -5.59
C LEU A 118 5.21 -3.96 -5.62
N ARG A 119 6.12 -4.89 -5.30
CA ARG A 119 7.55 -4.62 -5.29
C ARG A 119 8.07 -4.32 -6.69
N GLU A 120 7.67 -5.11 -7.69
CA GLU A 120 8.05 -4.88 -9.10
C GLU A 120 7.59 -3.51 -9.61
N LEU A 121 6.34 -3.13 -9.31
CA LEU A 121 5.79 -1.82 -9.71
C LEU A 121 6.54 -0.66 -9.04
N VAL A 122 6.78 -0.76 -7.74
CA VAL A 122 7.46 0.29 -6.98
C VAL A 122 8.93 0.40 -7.38
N GLU A 123 9.63 -0.73 -7.60
CA GLU A 123 11.02 -0.72 -8.06
C GLU A 123 11.14 -0.12 -9.46
N ALA A 124 10.24 -0.46 -10.39
CA ALA A 124 10.21 0.13 -11.73
C ALA A 124 10.04 1.66 -11.67
N LEU A 125 9.15 2.16 -10.80
CA LEU A 125 8.96 3.61 -10.62
C LEU A 125 10.17 4.30 -9.99
N VAL A 126 10.77 3.70 -8.96
CA VAL A 126 11.92 4.28 -8.24
C VAL A 126 13.18 4.30 -9.11
N ASP A 127 13.37 3.26 -9.92
CA ASP A 127 14.55 3.09 -10.76
C ASP A 127 14.35 3.67 -12.17
N GLY A 128 13.14 4.14 -12.53
CA GLY A 128 12.81 4.66 -13.85
C GLY A 128 12.82 3.59 -14.95
N GLY A 129 12.53 2.33 -14.58
CA GLY A 129 12.46 1.20 -15.48
C GLY A 129 11.08 1.02 -16.15
N PRO A 130 10.96 0.05 -17.07
CA PRO A 130 9.67 -0.29 -17.68
C PRO A 130 8.73 -0.89 -16.63
N ILE A 131 7.46 -0.53 -16.71
CA ILE A 131 6.43 -1.05 -15.81
C ILE A 131 6.05 -2.48 -16.25
N PRO A 132 6.15 -3.51 -15.37
CA PRO A 132 5.79 -4.88 -15.70
C PRO A 132 4.27 -5.04 -15.83
N GLU A 133 3.77 -5.38 -17.01
CA GLU A 133 2.33 -5.58 -17.26
C GLU A 133 1.73 -6.71 -16.40
N ALA A 134 2.50 -7.77 -16.15
CA ALA A 134 2.08 -8.87 -15.29
C ALA A 134 1.82 -8.40 -13.86
N ALA A 135 2.64 -7.50 -13.31
CA ALA A 135 2.45 -6.94 -11.98
C ALA A 135 1.21 -6.04 -11.91
N VAL A 136 0.93 -5.27 -12.98
CA VAL A 136 -0.32 -4.51 -13.10
C VAL A 136 -1.52 -5.44 -13.13
N SER A 137 -1.44 -6.54 -13.90
CA SER A 137 -2.51 -7.53 -14.00
C SER A 137 -2.78 -8.21 -12.65
N ASP A 138 -1.73 -8.55 -11.91
CA ASP A 138 -1.84 -9.12 -10.56
C ASP A 138 -2.50 -8.15 -9.58
N LEU A 139 -2.12 -6.87 -9.62
CA LEU A 139 -2.74 -5.86 -8.76
C LEU A 139 -4.24 -5.72 -9.06
N ASN A 140 -4.61 -5.63 -10.35
CA ASN A 140 -5.99 -5.60 -10.79
C ASN A 140 -6.79 -6.84 -10.36
N PHE A 141 -6.18 -8.03 -10.45
CA PHE A 141 -6.79 -9.27 -9.96
C PHE A 141 -7.18 -9.17 -8.48
N PHE A 142 -6.29 -8.68 -7.61
CA PHE A 142 -6.61 -8.55 -6.19
C PHE A 142 -7.72 -7.53 -5.93
N MET A 143 -7.72 -6.39 -6.62
CA MET A 143 -8.79 -5.38 -6.49
C MET A 143 -10.15 -5.94 -6.91
N GLN A 144 -10.21 -6.69 -8.01
CA GLN A 144 -11.44 -7.25 -8.54
C GLN A 144 -11.96 -8.45 -7.76
N SER A 145 -11.08 -9.18 -7.06
CA SER A 145 -11.45 -10.39 -6.32
C SER A 145 -12.30 -10.12 -5.08
N ALA A 146 -12.21 -8.93 -4.49
CA ALA A 146 -13.05 -8.49 -3.39
C ALA A 146 -13.34 -6.98 -3.53
N PRO A 147 -14.21 -6.58 -4.47
CA PRO A 147 -14.56 -5.18 -4.67
C PRO A 147 -15.29 -4.62 -3.46
N ALA A 148 -15.26 -3.32 -3.30
CA ALA A 148 -15.90 -2.62 -2.21
C ALA A 148 -16.93 -1.61 -2.72
N SER A 149 -17.98 -1.39 -1.93
CA SER A 149 -18.95 -0.32 -2.15
C SER A 149 -19.17 0.47 -0.87
N THR A 150 -19.47 1.76 -1.01
CA THR A 150 -19.82 2.60 0.12
C THR A 150 -21.31 2.44 0.44
N ARG A 151 -21.63 2.22 1.71
CA ARG A 151 -23.00 2.17 2.23
C ARG A 151 -23.23 3.29 3.22
N LEU A 152 -24.39 3.94 3.13
CA LEU A 152 -24.86 4.88 4.14
C LEU A 152 -25.59 4.12 5.23
N GLN A 153 -25.22 4.35 6.49
CA GLN A 153 -25.89 3.79 7.65
C GLN A 153 -26.51 4.89 8.50
N LEU A 154 -27.72 4.63 9.01
CA LEU A 154 -28.37 5.46 10.01
C LEU A 154 -27.76 5.15 11.38
N THR A 155 -27.42 6.18 12.14
CA THR A 155 -26.96 6.10 13.53
C THR A 155 -27.95 6.83 14.44
N GLY A 156 -27.79 6.70 15.75
CA GLY A 156 -28.64 7.42 16.71
C GLY A 156 -28.52 8.95 16.62
N THR A 157 -27.47 9.48 16.00
CA THR A 157 -27.17 10.92 15.89
C THR A 157 -27.14 11.43 14.45
N GLY A 158 -27.42 10.57 13.44
CA GLY A 158 -27.38 10.96 12.03
C GLY A 158 -26.95 9.83 11.10
N PHE A 159 -26.05 10.09 10.19
CA PHE A 159 -25.59 9.12 9.20
C PHE A 159 -24.07 8.92 9.30
N ARG A 160 -23.63 7.72 8.94
CA ARG A 160 -22.21 7.43 8.67
C ARG A 160 -22.07 6.63 7.38
N THR A 161 -20.93 6.71 6.74
CA THR A 161 -20.55 5.83 5.64
C THR A 161 -19.81 4.61 6.18
N GLU A 162 -19.99 3.47 5.53
CA GLU A 162 -19.28 2.24 5.81
C GLU A 162 -18.84 1.58 4.51
N THR A 163 -17.60 1.07 4.48
CA THR A 163 -17.12 0.27 3.36
C THR A 163 -17.64 -1.15 3.47
N HIS A 164 -18.42 -1.58 2.48
CA HIS A 164 -18.91 -2.94 2.34
C HIS A 164 -18.07 -3.71 1.34
N TRP A 165 -17.43 -4.79 1.79
CA TRP A 165 -16.61 -5.66 0.96
C TRP A 165 -17.45 -6.82 0.42
N HIS A 166 -17.44 -6.98 -0.90
CA HIS A 166 -18.19 -8.01 -1.61
C HIS A 166 -17.38 -9.32 -1.62
N ARG A 167 -17.58 -10.13 -0.57
CA ARG A 167 -16.86 -11.41 -0.37
C ARG A 167 -17.36 -12.54 -1.27
N GLU A 168 -18.53 -12.38 -1.86
CA GLU A 168 -19.13 -13.32 -2.80
C GLU A 168 -18.29 -13.57 -4.06
N PHE A 169 -17.35 -12.68 -4.36
CA PHE A 169 -16.39 -12.86 -5.46
C PHE A 169 -15.19 -13.75 -5.07
N GLY A 170 -15.15 -14.28 -3.85
CA GLY A 170 -14.17 -15.26 -3.38
C GLY A 170 -12.80 -14.67 -2.98
N GLY A 171 -12.61 -13.36 -3.09
CA GLY A 171 -11.36 -12.71 -2.69
C GLY A 171 -11.31 -12.32 -1.21
N ASN A 172 -10.13 -11.90 -0.78
CA ASN A 172 -9.90 -11.46 0.59
C ASN A 172 -9.89 -9.92 0.67
N PRO A 173 -10.77 -9.28 1.47
CA PRO A 173 -10.86 -7.83 1.60
C PRO A 173 -9.56 -7.14 1.99
N ARG A 174 -8.70 -7.77 2.78
CA ARG A 174 -7.41 -7.19 3.20
C ARG A 174 -6.45 -7.05 2.02
N LEU A 175 -6.39 -8.09 1.16
CA LEU A 175 -5.54 -8.03 -0.05
C LEU A 175 -6.06 -7.01 -1.05
N ALA A 176 -7.39 -7.00 -1.27
CA ALA A 176 -8.03 -6.03 -2.14
C ALA A 176 -7.83 -4.59 -1.64
N PHE A 177 -7.96 -4.37 -0.34
CA PHE A 177 -7.69 -3.06 0.28
C PHE A 177 -6.27 -2.58 0.01
N ILE A 178 -5.26 -3.43 0.26
CA ILE A 178 -3.85 -3.07 0.03
C ILE A 178 -3.62 -2.79 -1.45
N ALA A 179 -4.19 -3.60 -2.34
CA ALA A 179 -4.07 -3.41 -3.78
C ALA A 179 -4.70 -2.09 -4.24
N THR A 180 -5.91 -1.77 -3.77
CA THR A 180 -6.61 -0.52 -4.09
C THR A 180 -5.83 0.69 -3.58
N GLN A 181 -5.43 0.68 -2.31
CA GLN A 181 -4.64 1.75 -1.70
C GLN A 181 -3.32 1.98 -2.47
N ALA A 182 -2.66 0.90 -2.90
CA ALA A 182 -1.45 1.00 -3.70
C ALA A 182 -1.73 1.59 -5.08
N ALA A 183 -2.78 1.13 -5.76
CA ALA A 183 -3.16 1.64 -7.08
C ALA A 183 -3.45 3.15 -7.04
N GLU A 184 -4.22 3.61 -6.06
CA GLU A 184 -4.52 5.03 -5.84
C GLU A 184 -3.25 5.86 -5.55
N PHE A 185 -2.32 5.30 -4.77
CA PHE A 185 -1.06 5.96 -4.47
C PHE A 185 -0.16 6.04 -5.71
N LEU A 186 -0.02 4.94 -6.45
CA LEU A 186 0.87 4.84 -7.61
C LEU A 186 0.35 5.62 -8.82
N SER A 187 -0.97 5.79 -8.95
CA SER A 187 -1.59 6.56 -10.02
C SER A 187 -1.48 8.07 -9.82
N ASP A 188 -1.13 8.54 -8.63
CA ASP A 188 -0.88 9.95 -8.35
C ASP A 188 0.61 10.28 -8.47
N PRO A 189 1.04 11.00 -9.52
CA PRO A 189 2.46 11.32 -9.72
C PRO A 189 3.10 12.09 -8.57
N SER A 190 2.32 12.91 -7.85
CA SER A 190 2.80 13.70 -6.72
C SER A 190 3.13 12.81 -5.52
N LYS A 191 2.38 11.74 -5.31
CA LYS A 191 2.60 10.75 -4.27
C LYS A 191 3.68 9.74 -4.68
N ALA A 192 3.57 9.17 -5.88
CA ALA A 192 4.51 8.19 -6.41
C ALA A 192 5.94 8.75 -6.46
N SER A 193 6.10 10.03 -6.83
CA SER A 193 7.41 10.71 -6.83
C SER A 193 8.08 10.82 -5.46
N ARG A 194 7.38 10.48 -4.37
CA ARG A 194 7.93 10.46 -3.01
C ARG A 194 8.53 9.11 -2.61
N LEU A 195 8.31 8.07 -3.40
CA LEU A 195 8.96 6.77 -3.19
C LEU A 195 10.48 6.90 -3.33
N ARG A 196 11.23 6.29 -2.42
CA ARG A 196 12.71 6.32 -2.40
C ARG A 196 13.27 4.98 -1.94
N ARG A 197 14.42 4.60 -2.50
CA ARG A 197 15.29 3.61 -1.88
C ARG A 197 16.07 4.23 -0.73
N CYS A 198 16.32 3.46 0.32
CA CYS A 198 17.20 3.91 1.39
C CYS A 198 18.62 4.16 0.85
N ALA A 199 19.17 5.34 1.15
CA ALA A 199 20.52 5.72 0.70
C ALA A 199 21.66 4.99 1.46
N ASN A 200 21.35 4.08 2.39
CA ASN A 200 22.34 3.18 2.96
C ASN A 200 22.58 2.02 1.99
N PRO A 201 23.81 1.86 1.42
CA PRO A 201 24.10 0.81 0.44
C PRO A 201 23.86 -0.64 0.96
N ALA A 202 23.90 -0.82 2.29
CA ALA A 202 23.59 -2.08 2.93
C ALA A 202 22.12 -2.20 3.34
N CYS A 203 21.18 -1.52 2.65
CA CYS A 203 19.77 -1.55 2.98
C CYS A 203 18.92 -1.63 1.71
N SER A 204 18.00 -2.60 1.67
CA SER A 204 17.09 -2.85 0.55
C SER A 204 15.69 -2.25 0.73
N MET A 205 15.48 -1.43 1.78
CA MET A 205 14.16 -0.86 2.10
C MET A 205 13.76 0.25 1.14
N ILE A 206 12.47 0.27 0.83
CA ILE A 206 11.80 1.38 0.15
C ILE A 206 10.94 2.12 1.16
N PHE A 207 10.80 3.43 1.03
CA PHE A 207 10.00 4.26 1.92
C PHE A 207 9.40 5.45 1.19
N ILE A 208 8.37 6.08 1.78
CA ILE A 208 7.78 7.32 1.28
C ILE A 208 8.47 8.49 1.97
N ALA A 209 9.12 9.35 1.19
CA ALA A 209 9.79 10.51 1.73
C ALA A 209 8.78 11.60 2.12
N VAL A 210 8.73 11.97 3.38
CA VAL A 210 7.88 13.06 3.89
C VAL A 210 8.35 14.45 3.42
N ASN A 211 9.63 14.53 3.03
CA ASN A 211 10.24 15.73 2.43
C ASN A 211 11.43 15.32 1.56
N SER A 212 11.90 16.24 0.72
CA SER A 212 13.01 16.00 -0.23
C SER A 212 14.34 15.66 0.42
N ARG A 213 14.55 16.00 1.71
CA ARG A 213 15.81 15.78 2.44
C ARG A 213 15.90 14.39 3.06
N ARG A 214 14.78 13.66 3.19
CA ARG A 214 14.79 12.32 3.77
C ARG A 214 15.45 11.32 2.82
N SER A 215 16.62 10.82 3.20
CA SER A 215 17.42 9.87 2.43
C SER A 215 17.45 8.46 3.01
N TRP A 216 16.94 8.25 4.23
CA TRP A 216 16.98 6.96 4.93
C TRP A 216 15.60 6.51 5.36
N CYS A 217 15.35 5.20 5.21
CA CYS A 217 14.10 4.59 5.66
C CYS A 217 13.89 4.82 7.17
N VAL A 218 14.92 4.57 7.98
CA VAL A 218 14.96 4.82 9.42
C VAL A 218 16.19 5.66 9.73
N PRO A 219 16.05 6.99 9.95
CA PRO A 219 17.19 7.87 10.18
C PRO A 219 18.08 7.45 11.35
N GLY A 220 17.48 7.00 12.48
CA GLY A 220 18.21 6.52 13.66
C GLY A 220 19.00 5.22 13.45
N VAL A 221 18.62 4.40 12.49
CA VAL A 221 19.30 3.14 12.15
C VAL A 221 20.22 3.34 10.95
N CYS A 222 19.63 3.56 9.77
CA CYS A 222 20.41 3.63 8.53
C CYS A 222 21.28 4.88 8.45
N GLY A 223 20.79 6.04 8.90
CA GLY A 223 21.57 7.27 8.95
C GLY A 223 22.77 7.17 9.91
N ASN A 224 22.59 6.56 11.07
CA ASN A 224 23.68 6.31 12.03
C ASN A 224 24.72 5.35 11.46
N ARG A 225 24.31 4.23 10.86
CA ARG A 225 25.23 3.27 10.24
C ARG A 225 26.12 3.92 9.17
N VAL A 226 25.54 4.75 8.30
CA VAL A 226 26.31 5.46 7.28
C VAL A 226 27.29 6.47 7.90
N ARG A 227 26.88 7.19 8.97
CA ARG A 227 27.76 8.12 9.68
C ARG A 227 28.93 7.41 10.32
N VAL A 228 28.67 6.33 11.03
CA VAL A 228 29.71 5.50 11.69
C VAL A 228 30.66 4.91 10.66
N ALA A 229 30.16 4.35 9.55
CA ALA A 229 30.99 3.82 8.48
C ALA A 229 31.89 4.90 7.82
N ARG A 230 31.40 6.13 7.68
CA ARG A 230 32.21 7.27 7.20
C ARG A 230 33.28 7.68 8.19
N TYR A 231 32.96 7.67 9.49
CA TYR A 231 33.94 7.98 10.56
C TYR A 231 35.10 6.98 10.54
N HIS A 232 34.81 5.66 10.54
CA HIS A 232 35.85 4.63 10.52
C HIS A 232 36.72 4.67 9.27
N ARG A 233 36.15 4.97 8.10
CA ARG A 233 36.95 5.15 6.87
C ARG A 233 37.92 6.30 6.97
N ARG A 234 37.53 7.43 7.57
CA ARG A 234 38.41 8.59 7.76
C ARG A 234 39.49 8.33 8.82
N ALA A 235 39.16 7.61 9.89
CA ALA A 235 40.11 7.27 10.96
C ALA A 235 41.12 6.17 10.55
N GLY A 236 40.76 5.28 9.61
CA GLY A 236 41.66 4.25 9.10
C GLY A 236 42.55 4.68 7.93
N THR A 237 42.42 5.90 7.44
CA THR A 237 43.27 6.49 6.39
C THR A 237 44.27 7.51 6.96
N ALA A 238 44.32 7.70 8.24
CA ALA A 238 45.30 8.48 9.01
C ALA A 238 46.29 7.56 9.71
#